data_3698cddafb0c767f0c132de38259285a
#
_entry.id   3698cddafb0c767f0c132de38259285a
#
_cell.length_a   1.000
_cell.length_b   1.000
_cell.length_c   1.000
_cell.angle_alpha   90.00
_cell.angle_beta   90.00
_cell.angle_gamma   90.00
#
_symmetry.space_group_name_H-M   'P 1'
#
loop_
_entity.id
_entity.type
_entity.pdbx_description
1 polymer ?
#
loop_
_entity_poly.entity_id
_entity_poly.type
_entity_poly.pdbx_seq_one_letter_code
_entity_poly.pdbx_strand_id
1 'polypeptide(L)'
;MKFVILGFDGPDGEAKRKIHRPAHLAKMEPLDQAGRVVLAGPLTDKTGSLIIIEAGSLEEARRFADEDPYTIHGVFERVEVHPFTQVFPKAQ
;
A
#
# COMPACT_ATOMS: atom_id res chain seq x y z
N MET A 1 7.98 7.19 11.35
CA MET A 1 6.52 7.18 11.62
C MET A 1 5.87 6.15 10.70
N LYS A 2 4.92 5.41 11.23
CA LYS A 2 4.22 4.39 10.44
C LYS A 2 2.90 4.94 9.93
N PHE A 3 2.52 4.48 8.75
CA PHE A 3 1.25 4.83 8.10
C PHE A 3 0.62 3.59 7.49
N VAL A 4 -0.69 3.48 7.69
CA VAL A 4 -1.50 2.43 7.07
C VAL A 4 -2.08 2.99 5.77
N ILE A 5 -1.90 2.23 4.69
CA ILE A 5 -2.52 2.52 3.41
C ILE A 5 -3.51 1.39 3.14
N LEU A 6 -4.77 1.75 2.94
CA LEU A 6 -5.83 0.80 2.59
C LEU A 6 -6.31 1.13 1.20
N GLY A 7 -6.10 0.21 0.27
CA GLY A 7 -6.62 0.33 -1.09
C GLY A 7 -7.84 -0.57 -1.24
N PHE A 8 -8.93 -0.01 -1.74
CA PHE A 8 -10.20 -0.72 -1.93
C PHE A 8 -10.42 -0.95 -3.43
N ASP A 9 -10.47 -2.21 -3.83
CA ASP A 9 -10.60 -2.57 -5.24
C ASP A 9 -11.94 -2.16 -5.82
N GLY A 10 -11.90 -1.67 -7.07
CA GLY A 10 -13.09 -1.47 -7.88
C GLY A 10 -13.58 -2.77 -8.51
N PRO A 11 -14.67 -2.70 -9.28
CA PRO A 11 -15.30 -3.93 -9.85
C PRO A 11 -14.39 -4.76 -10.73
N ASP A 12 -13.41 -4.12 -11.41
CA ASP A 12 -12.48 -4.82 -12.30
C ASP A 12 -11.10 -5.00 -11.65
N GLY A 13 -11.02 -4.88 -10.33
CA GLY A 13 -9.75 -4.86 -9.61
C GLY A 13 -8.88 -6.08 -9.85
N GLU A 14 -9.46 -7.28 -9.83
CA GLU A 14 -8.70 -8.51 -10.01
C GLU A 14 -8.03 -8.58 -11.40
N ALA A 15 -8.76 -8.24 -12.45
CA ALA A 15 -8.21 -8.24 -13.81
C ALA A 15 -7.13 -7.17 -13.97
N LYS A 16 -7.36 -5.98 -13.43
CA LYS A 16 -6.40 -4.88 -13.48
C LYS A 16 -5.14 -5.18 -12.67
N ARG A 17 -5.28 -5.87 -11.53
CA ARG A 17 -4.13 -6.30 -10.73
C ARG A 17 -3.16 -7.14 -11.54
N LYS A 18 -3.67 -8.09 -12.31
CA LYS A 18 -2.81 -8.96 -13.13
C LYS A 18 -1.97 -8.15 -14.11
N ILE A 19 -2.55 -7.10 -14.69
CA ILE A 19 -1.85 -6.24 -15.65
C ILE A 19 -0.80 -5.37 -14.95
N HIS A 20 -1.14 -4.78 -13.80
CA HIS A 20 -0.31 -3.75 -13.17
C HIS A 20 0.53 -4.25 -12.00
N ARG A 21 0.43 -5.53 -11.64
CA ARG A 21 1.18 -6.10 -10.53
C ARG A 21 2.70 -5.95 -10.67
N PRO A 22 3.30 -6.21 -11.84
CA PRO A 22 4.76 -6.04 -11.96
C PRO A 22 5.21 -4.61 -11.65
N ALA A 23 4.48 -3.60 -12.11
CA ALA A 23 4.81 -2.20 -11.84
C ALA A 23 4.61 -1.85 -10.36
N HIS A 24 3.54 -2.37 -9.75
CA HIS A 24 3.28 -2.18 -8.31
C HIS A 24 4.42 -2.77 -7.47
N LEU A 25 4.82 -4.00 -7.75
CA LEU A 25 5.90 -4.66 -7.02
C LEU A 25 7.24 -3.94 -7.21
N ALA A 26 7.51 -3.46 -8.43
CA ALA A 26 8.72 -2.70 -8.72
C ALA A 26 8.79 -1.40 -7.92
N LYS A 27 7.65 -0.77 -7.66
CA LYS A 27 7.59 0.43 -6.82
C LYS A 27 7.80 0.11 -5.35
N MET A 28 7.29 -1.02 -4.87
CA MET A 28 7.43 -1.44 -3.47
C MET A 28 8.85 -1.88 -3.14
N GLU A 29 9.55 -2.47 -4.07
CA GLU A 29 10.84 -3.12 -3.86
C GLU A 29 11.89 -2.21 -3.19
N PRO A 30 12.13 -0.95 -3.65
CA PRO A 30 13.11 -0.10 -3.00
C PRO A 30 12.77 0.21 -1.54
N LEU A 31 11.50 0.37 -1.21
CA LEU A 31 11.06 0.58 0.16
C LEU A 31 11.31 -0.66 1.02
N ASP A 32 11.03 -1.82 0.47
CA ASP A 32 11.25 -3.08 1.17
C ASP A 32 12.75 -3.28 1.45
N GLN A 33 13.59 -3.05 0.46
CA GLN A 33 15.05 -3.15 0.61
C GLN A 33 15.60 -2.15 1.62
N ALA A 34 14.98 -0.98 1.72
CA ALA A 34 15.35 0.04 2.70
C ALA A 34 14.80 -0.24 4.11
N GLY A 35 14.07 -1.33 4.29
CA GLY A 35 13.47 -1.66 5.59
C GLY A 35 12.27 -0.77 5.95
N ARG A 36 11.67 -0.12 4.97
CA ARG A 36 10.58 0.82 5.19
C ARG A 36 9.18 0.22 5.01
N VAL A 37 9.08 -1.04 4.64
CA VAL A 37 7.80 -1.75 4.57
C VAL A 37 7.66 -2.59 5.82
N VAL A 38 6.64 -2.30 6.62
CA VAL A 38 6.34 -3.09 7.82
C VAL A 38 5.69 -4.41 7.40
N LEU A 39 4.65 -4.31 6.58
CA LEU A 39 4.04 -5.44 5.90
C LEU A 39 3.19 -4.90 4.75
N ALA A 40 2.92 -5.74 3.77
CA ALA A 40 2.09 -5.36 2.64
C ALA A 40 1.56 -6.63 1.97
N GLY A 41 0.33 -6.55 1.49
CA GLY A 41 -0.26 -7.65 0.74
C GLY A 41 -1.73 -7.45 0.43
N PRO A 42 -2.25 -8.25 -0.50
CA PRO A 42 -3.66 -8.22 -0.82
C PRO A 42 -4.49 -8.90 0.27
N LEU A 43 -5.71 -8.42 0.45
CA LEU A 43 -6.69 -9.10 1.30
C LEU A 43 -7.18 -10.36 0.59
N THR A 44 -7.27 -11.45 1.33
CA THR A 44 -7.59 -12.74 0.72
C THR A 44 -9.05 -12.85 0.25
N ASP A 45 -9.91 -11.96 0.73
CA ASP A 45 -11.30 -11.86 0.25
C ASP A 45 -11.43 -11.04 -1.03
N LYS A 46 -10.28 -10.56 -1.59
CA LYS A 46 -10.21 -9.83 -2.85
C LYS A 46 -10.87 -8.44 -2.81
N THR A 47 -10.98 -7.84 -1.62
CA THR A 47 -11.59 -6.52 -1.47
C THR A 47 -10.58 -5.38 -1.55
N GLY A 48 -9.28 -5.66 -1.46
CA GLY A 48 -8.29 -4.62 -1.50
C GLY A 48 -6.91 -5.08 -1.05
N SER A 49 -6.10 -4.11 -0.63
CA SER A 49 -4.75 -4.34 -0.10
C SER A 49 -4.53 -3.55 1.17
N LEU A 50 -3.70 -4.10 2.04
CA LEU A 50 -3.19 -3.45 3.24
C LEU A 50 -1.69 -3.24 3.06
N ILE A 51 -1.23 -2.01 3.27
CA ILE A 51 0.18 -1.65 3.18
C ILE A 51 0.51 -0.80 4.39
N ILE A 52 1.53 -1.17 5.16
CA ILE A 52 2.02 -0.37 6.27
C ILE A 52 3.48 -0.02 6.01
N ILE A 53 3.78 1.27 5.96
CA ILE A 53 5.12 1.77 5.63
C ILE A 53 5.63 2.73 6.70
N GLU A 54 6.96 2.88 6.71
CA GLU A 54 7.62 3.96 7.41
C GLU A 54 7.75 5.16 6.46
N ALA A 55 7.34 6.32 6.90
CA ALA A 55 7.47 7.56 6.15
C ALA A 55 7.71 8.72 7.10
N GLY A 56 8.24 9.83 6.58
CA GLY A 56 8.56 11.01 7.38
C GLY A 56 7.34 11.85 7.72
N SER A 57 6.25 11.74 6.94
CA SER A 57 5.06 12.54 7.15
C SER A 57 3.85 11.87 6.50
N LEU A 58 2.66 12.33 6.87
CA LEU A 58 1.42 11.90 6.23
C LEU A 58 1.43 12.27 4.73
N GLU A 59 1.95 13.44 4.39
CA GLU A 59 2.05 13.89 3.00
C GLU A 59 2.92 12.93 2.17
N GLU A 60 4.05 12.49 2.72
CA GLU A 60 4.90 11.53 2.05
C GLU A 60 4.20 10.21 1.83
N ALA A 61 3.52 9.70 2.86
CA ALA A 61 2.77 8.45 2.77
C ALA A 61 1.63 8.56 1.75
N ARG A 62 0.92 9.69 1.74
CA ARG A 62 -0.16 9.94 0.79
C ARG A 62 0.37 9.99 -0.65
N ARG A 63 1.48 10.67 -0.85
CA ARG A 63 2.13 10.73 -2.18
C ARG A 63 2.53 9.33 -2.65
N PHE A 64 3.10 8.53 -1.76
CA PHE A 64 3.47 7.16 -2.09
C PHE A 64 2.23 6.36 -2.54
N ALA A 65 1.13 6.49 -1.82
CA ALA A 65 -0.12 5.80 -2.16
C ALA A 65 -0.69 6.28 -3.50
N ASP A 66 -0.66 7.60 -3.74
CA ASP A 66 -1.20 8.18 -4.97
C ASP A 66 -0.37 7.83 -6.21
N GLU A 67 0.92 7.59 -6.04
CA GLU A 67 1.84 7.21 -7.12
C GLU A 67 1.90 5.71 -7.37
N ASP A 68 1.22 4.91 -6.55
CA ASP A 68 1.16 3.47 -6.77
C ASP A 68 0.46 3.18 -8.09
N PRO A 69 1.04 2.34 -8.96
CA PRO A 69 0.37 1.92 -10.19
C PRO A 69 -1.03 1.38 -9.98
N TYR A 70 -1.29 0.73 -8.85
CA TYR A 70 -2.64 0.27 -8.51
C TYR A 70 -3.61 1.42 -8.30
N THR A 71 -3.15 2.54 -7.78
CA THR A 71 -3.99 3.75 -7.65
C THR A 71 -4.15 4.44 -9.01
N ILE A 72 -3.04 4.64 -9.72
CA ILE A 72 -3.03 5.36 -10.99
C ILE A 72 -3.92 4.68 -12.03
N HIS A 73 -3.87 3.35 -12.10
CA HIS A 73 -4.57 2.58 -13.12
C HIS A 73 -5.93 2.05 -12.66
N GLY A 74 -6.43 2.53 -11.52
CA GLY A 74 -7.78 2.23 -11.08
C GLY A 74 -8.03 0.81 -10.60
N VAL A 75 -6.99 0.11 -10.14
CA VAL A 75 -7.19 -1.13 -9.38
C VAL A 75 -7.95 -0.78 -8.11
N PHE A 76 -7.44 0.23 -7.38
CA PHE A 76 -8.14 0.80 -6.23
C PHE A 76 -9.08 1.89 -6.71
N GLU A 77 -10.35 1.80 -6.36
CA GLU A 77 -11.29 2.90 -6.58
C GLU A 77 -11.27 3.91 -5.43
N ARG A 78 -10.74 3.51 -4.27
CA ARG A 78 -10.60 4.37 -3.10
C ARG A 78 -9.34 3.98 -2.33
N VAL A 79 -8.63 4.98 -1.84
CA VAL A 79 -7.43 4.78 -1.02
C VAL A 79 -7.54 5.62 0.25
N GLU A 80 -7.28 5.01 1.38
CA GLU A 80 -7.19 5.70 2.68
C GLU A 80 -5.77 5.61 3.19
N VAL A 81 -5.30 6.68 3.82
CA VAL A 81 -3.99 6.72 4.46
C VAL A 81 -4.18 7.25 5.88
N HIS A 82 -3.71 6.49 6.86
CA HIS A 82 -3.87 6.83 8.26
C HIS A 82 -2.55 6.75 9.01
N PRO A 83 -2.24 7.70 9.89
CA PRO A 83 -1.12 7.53 10.82
C PRO A 83 -1.38 6.34 11.73
N PHE A 84 -0.32 5.62 12.07
CA PHE A 84 -0.45 4.37 12.81
C PHE A 84 0.66 4.25 13.85
N THR A 85 0.32 3.80 15.04
CA THR A 85 1.29 3.46 16.08
C THR A 85 1.23 1.96 16.33
N GLN A 86 2.35 1.31 16.12
CA GLN A 86 2.44 -0.13 16.38
C GLN A 86 2.58 -0.38 17.88
N VAL A 87 1.64 -1.12 18.44
CA VAL A 87 1.67 -1.54 19.84
C VAL A 87 2.18 -2.98 19.94
N PHE A 88 1.76 -3.82 19.02
CA PHE A 88 2.20 -5.21 18.91
C PHE A 88 2.61 -5.54 17.49
N PRO A 89 3.61 -6.39 17.25
CA PRO A 89 4.54 -6.87 18.28
C PRO A 89 5.23 -5.69 18.94
N LYS A 90 5.63 -5.86 20.20
CA LYS A 90 6.26 -4.78 20.97
C LYS A 90 7.51 -4.30 20.27
N ALA A 91 7.70 -2.98 20.24
CA ALA A 91 8.88 -2.36 19.67
C ALA A 91 10.11 -2.78 20.45
N GLN A 92 11.21 -2.94 19.74
CA GLN A 92 12.51 -3.33 20.29
C GLN A 92 13.34 -2.11 20.60
#